data_9780b5cab6e44732d98b90e2b010c469
#
_entry.id   9780b5cab6e44732d98b90e2b010c469
#
_cell.length_a   1.000
_cell.length_b   1.000
_cell.length_c   1.000
_cell.angle_alpha   90.00
_cell.angle_beta   90.00
_cell.angle_gamma   90.00
#
_symmetry.space_group_name_H-M   'P 1'
#
loop_
_entity.id
_entity.type
_entity.pdbx_description
1 polymer ?
#
loop_
_entity_poly.entity_id
_entity_poly.type
_entity_poly.pdbx_seq_one_letter_code
_entity_poly.pdbx_strand_id
1 'polypeptide(L)' 'MAYSRKDVEKTKQNVKKFVRYQEGAEKYSMGLTKFTALAKEAKAVYKIYKVTLVNCEIFERYLESFRIP' A
#
# COMPACT_ATOMS: atom_id res chain seq x y z
N MET A 1 -23.11 9.38 14.09
CA MET A 1 -22.70 9.08 13.85
C MET A 1 -22.72 8.31 13.53
N ALA A 2 -23.08 8.15 13.41
CA ALA A 2 -22.99 7.55 13.40
C ALA A 2 -22.59 6.86 12.70
N TYR A 3 -22.89 7.04 11.86
CA TYR A 3 -22.44 6.19 11.36
C TYR A 3 -21.52 5.87 11.99
N SER A 4 -21.40 4.98 11.93
CA SER A 4 -20.67 4.61 12.81
C SER A 4 -19.28 4.92 12.58
N ARG A 5 -18.63 5.13 13.66
CA ARG A 5 -17.31 5.32 13.64
C ARG A 5 -16.60 4.17 13.12
N LYS A 6 -17.07 2.97 13.31
CA LYS A 6 -16.51 1.80 12.82
C LYS A 6 -16.47 1.80 11.33
N ASP A 7 -17.50 2.22 10.67
CA ASP A 7 -17.54 2.27 9.25
C ASP A 7 -16.55 3.29 8.72
N VAL A 8 -16.41 4.37 9.44
CA VAL A 8 -15.46 5.37 9.04
C VAL A 8 -14.06 4.85 9.10
N GLU A 9 -13.73 4.12 10.14
CA GLU A 9 -12.41 3.58 10.27
C GLU A 9 -12.10 2.55 9.22
N LYS A 10 -13.07 1.71 8.92
CA LYS A 10 -12.91 0.73 7.93
C LYS A 10 -12.68 1.39 6.58
N THR A 11 -13.43 2.42 6.29
CA THR A 11 -13.30 3.14 5.06
C THR A 11 -11.92 3.77 4.94
N LYS A 12 -11.44 4.33 6.03
CA LYS A 12 -10.13 4.93 6.03
C LYS A 12 -9.06 3.93 5.68
N GLN A 13 -9.13 2.75 6.23
CA GLN A 13 -8.17 1.74 5.93
C GLN A 13 -8.23 1.32 4.49
N ASN A 14 -9.42 1.22 3.97
CA ASN A 14 -9.59 0.78 2.60
C ASN A 14 -9.13 1.80 1.60
N VAL A 15 -9.17 3.06 1.96
CA VAL A 15 -8.78 4.09 1.02
C VAL A 15 -7.42 4.68 1.29
N LYS A 16 -6.67 4.07 2.17
CA LYS A 16 -5.35 4.57 2.45
C LYS A 16 -4.51 4.41 1.20
N LYS A 17 -4.10 5.52 0.64
CA LYS A 17 -3.41 5.52 -0.61
C LYS A 17 -1.91 5.35 -0.48
N PHE A 18 -1.35 5.88 0.59
CA PHE A 18 0.09 5.82 0.79
C PHE A 18 0.41 5.09 2.07
N VAL A 19 1.43 4.24 2.03
CA VAL A 19 1.87 3.51 3.21
C VAL A 19 3.38 3.53 3.26
N ARG A 20 3.94 3.26 4.44
CA ARG A 20 5.35 3.08 4.58
C ARG A 20 5.66 1.64 4.22
N TYR A 21 6.92 1.33 4.03
CA TYR A 21 7.30 -0.03 3.64
C TYR A 21 6.75 -1.08 4.59
N GLN A 22 6.90 -0.85 5.89
CA GLN A 22 6.43 -1.84 6.84
C GLN A 22 4.92 -2.01 6.82
N GLU A 23 4.21 -0.90 6.73
CA GLU A 23 2.76 -0.95 6.64
C GLU A 23 2.31 -1.68 5.39
N GLY A 24 2.97 -1.39 4.29
CA GLY A 24 2.62 -2.01 3.03
C GLY A 24 2.88 -3.50 3.03
N ALA A 25 4.00 -3.90 3.60
CA ALA A 25 4.32 -5.31 3.67
C ALA A 25 3.24 -6.05 4.43
N GLU A 26 2.76 -5.48 5.53
CA GLU A 26 1.71 -6.09 6.31
C GLU A 26 0.38 -6.09 5.55
N LYS A 27 0.10 -4.99 4.90
CA LYS A 27 -1.16 -4.85 4.17
C LYS A 27 -1.30 -5.90 3.07
N TYR A 28 -0.20 -6.22 2.42
CA TYR A 28 -0.22 -7.17 1.31
C TYR A 28 0.32 -8.54 1.70
N SER A 29 0.52 -8.76 2.99
CA SER A 29 0.95 -10.06 3.51
C SER A 29 2.23 -10.56 2.85
N MET A 30 3.20 -9.69 2.72
CA MET A 30 4.50 -10.05 2.17
C MET A 30 5.59 -9.70 3.13
N GLY A 31 6.76 -10.28 2.90
CA GLY A 31 7.93 -9.89 3.66
C GLY A 31 8.34 -8.48 3.27
N LEU A 32 9.03 -7.82 4.17
CA LEU A 32 9.45 -6.44 3.95
C LEU A 32 10.36 -6.32 2.74
N THR A 33 11.30 -7.22 2.60
CA THR A 33 12.24 -7.17 1.49
C THR A 33 11.53 -7.33 0.16
N LYS A 34 10.61 -8.26 0.10
CA LYS A 34 9.87 -8.50 -1.13
C LYS A 34 8.98 -7.31 -1.48
N PHE A 35 8.28 -6.76 -0.48
CA PHE A 35 7.43 -5.63 -0.73
C PHE A 35 8.23 -4.43 -1.22
N THR A 36 9.36 -4.19 -0.59
CA THR A 36 10.21 -3.07 -0.97
C THR A 36 10.69 -3.21 -2.42
N ALA A 37 11.12 -4.40 -2.78
CA ALA A 37 11.61 -4.63 -4.13
C ALA A 37 10.49 -4.43 -5.16
N LEU A 38 9.32 -4.98 -4.87
CA LEU A 38 8.20 -4.85 -5.80
C LEU A 38 7.73 -3.41 -5.92
N ALA A 39 7.71 -2.68 -4.80
CA ALA A 39 7.28 -1.30 -4.83
C ALA A 39 8.21 -0.46 -5.70
N LYS A 40 9.49 -0.74 -5.65
CA LYS A 40 10.45 -0.02 -6.46
C LYS A 40 10.29 -0.38 -7.93
N GLU A 41 10.05 -1.64 -8.22
CA GLU A 41 9.84 -2.07 -9.59
C GLU A 41 8.57 -1.45 -10.16
N ALA A 42 7.57 -1.30 -9.33
CA ALA A 42 6.31 -0.71 -9.76
C ALA A 42 6.42 0.81 -9.93
N LYS A 43 7.54 1.37 -9.50
CA LYS A 43 7.75 2.82 -9.50
C LYS A 43 6.69 3.51 -8.67
N ALA A 44 6.33 2.86 -7.58
CA ALA A 44 5.30 3.38 -6.68
C ALA A 44 5.88 4.07 -5.46
N VAL A 45 7.19 4.23 -5.40
CA VAL A 45 7.85 4.78 -4.23
C VAL A 45 8.10 6.27 -4.37
N TYR A 46 7.73 7.00 -3.33
CA TYR A 46 7.92 8.44 -3.27
C TYR A 46 8.81 8.73 -2.08
N LYS A 47 9.85 9.50 -2.30
CA LYS A 47 10.70 9.88 -1.21
C LYS A 47 10.56 11.37 -0.97
N ILE A 48 10.11 11.73 0.22
CA ILE A 48 9.91 13.12 0.58
C ILE A 48 10.77 13.39 1.81
N TYR A 49 11.88 14.07 1.60
CA TYR A 49 12.85 14.29 2.66
C TYR A 49 13.30 12.94 3.22
N LYS A 50 13.00 12.66 4.48
CA LYS A 50 13.40 11.39 5.09
C LYS A 50 12.29 10.37 5.10
N VAL A 51 11.15 10.71 4.54
CA VAL A 51 10.01 9.82 4.55
C VAL A 51 9.86 9.13 3.21
N THR A 52 9.67 7.82 3.25
CA THR A 52 9.44 7.05 2.04
C THR A 52 8.02 6.53 2.07
N LEU A 53 7.29 6.80 1.00
CA LEU A 53 5.90 6.36 0.90
C LEU A 53 5.70 5.52 -0.34
N VAL A 54 4.77 4.61 -0.28
CA VAL A 54 4.44 3.77 -1.42
C VAL A 54 3.00 4.05 -1.81
N ASN A 55 2.78 4.33 -3.08
CA ASN A 55 1.44 4.57 -3.58
C ASN A 55 0.77 3.24 -3.82
N CYS A 56 -0.24 2.93 -3.02
CA CYS A 56 -0.91 1.64 -3.09
C CYS A 56 -1.61 1.42 -4.42
N GLU A 57 -2.14 2.47 -4.98
CA GLU A 57 -2.85 2.36 -6.24
C GLU A 57 -1.92 1.90 -7.37
N ILE A 58 -0.77 2.52 -7.45
CA ILE A 58 0.21 2.15 -8.48
C ILE A 58 0.74 0.76 -8.20
N PHE A 59 0.99 0.46 -6.93
CA PHE A 59 1.48 -0.84 -6.56
C PHE A 59 0.50 -1.95 -6.92
N GLU A 60 -0.78 -1.73 -6.65
CA GLU A 60 -1.80 -2.72 -6.94
C GLU A 60 -1.96 -2.93 -8.43
N ARG A 61 -1.81 -1.86 -9.18
CA ARG A 61 -1.89 -1.96 -10.62
C ARG A 61 -0.74 -2.83 -11.15
N TYR A 62 0.42 -2.67 -10.56
CA TYR A 62 1.57 -3.48 -10.94
C TYR A 62 1.35 -4.94 -10.56
N LEU A 63 0.71 -5.19 -9.42
CA LEU A 63 0.44 -6.54 -9.00
C LEU A 63 -0.45 -7.29 -9.97
N GLU A 64 -1.29 -6.59 -10.68
CA GLU A 64 -2.15 -7.24 -11.66
C GLU A 64 -1.36 -7.95 -12.74
N SER A 65 -0.14 -7.50 -12.98
CA SER A 65 0.68 -8.15 -13.99
C SER A 65 1.15 -9.53 -13.56
N PHE A 66 1.00 -9.85 -12.28
CA PHE A 66 1.36 -11.16 -11.76
C PHE A 66 0.15 -12.05 -11.56
N ARG A 67 -1.00 -11.58 -11.95
CA ARG A 67 -2.21 -12.33 -11.73
C ARG A 67 -2.22 -13.62 -12.51
N ILE A 68 -2.65 -14.68 -11.86
CA ILE A 68 -2.75 -15.97 -12.51
C ILE A 68 -4.18 -16.15 -13.01
N PRO A 69 -4.39 -16.37 -14.29
CA PRO A 69 -5.74 -16.46 -14.84
C PRO A 69 -6.51 -17.67 -14.31
#